data_6132a30f0d1696a0ed7739ce0fd6da6d
#
_entry.id   6132a30f0d1696a0ed7739ce0fd6da6d
#
_cell.length_a   1.000
_cell.length_b   1.000
_cell.length_c   1.000
_cell.angle_alpha   90.00
_cell.angle_beta   90.00
_cell.angle_gamma   90.00
#
_symmetry.space_group_name_H-M   'P 1'
#
loop_
_entity.id
_entity.type
_entity.pdbx_description
1 polymer ?
#
loop_
_entity_poly.entity_id
_entity_poly.type
_entity_poly.pdbx_seq_one_letter_code
_entity_poly.pdbx_strand_id
1 'polypeptide(L)'
;MPLACIHTHTTYCDGSDDIETCCRAAYRKGLASLGFSAHAPVNRKLGIHSKWHLPDEKLDEYIEAVRLVQKRWEGKLPVYLGLEVDFISGLMGPADRDYREMDLDFIIGSAHYVIPPRGEPFTVDDSAENVDQGIKEGFGGDPMGMVEAYFDSEAAMIRAGSLDLLAHPDLVKKNNGGLTAPQNRLFSEDDDFYRSKTAAIASLMAGTGIPAEVNTGGINRGKIKDCYPSLGFLKLFREHKVPMVINADAHKAEDLDGHYPEARATLLTAGYTETMLFAGRENGRAVWKSEKLYID
;
A
#
# COMPACT_ATOMS: atom_id res chain seq x y z
N MET A 1 19.28 -4.02 12.05
CA MET A 1 18.50 -2.86 11.55
C MET A 1 17.15 -2.83 12.28
N PRO A 2 16.72 -1.70 12.85
CA PRO A 2 15.38 -1.60 13.39
C PRO A 2 14.37 -1.85 12.27
N LEU A 3 13.31 -2.59 12.58
CA LEU A 3 12.21 -2.90 11.68
C LEU A 3 10.98 -2.12 12.13
N ALA A 4 10.15 -1.68 11.21
CA ALA A 4 8.87 -1.06 11.48
C ALA A 4 7.84 -1.58 10.48
N CYS A 5 6.57 -1.56 10.84
CA CYS A 5 5.48 -1.81 9.93
C CYS A 5 4.41 -0.76 10.20
N ILE A 6 4.09 0.06 9.20
CA ILE A 6 3.01 1.04 9.30
C ILE A 6 1.84 0.71 8.37
N HIS A 7 1.95 -0.36 7.59
CA HIS A 7 0.88 -0.89 6.76
C HIS A 7 0.36 -2.18 7.42
N THR A 8 -0.68 -2.03 8.26
CA THR A 8 -1.21 -3.12 9.09
C THR A 8 -2.73 -3.01 9.20
N HIS A 9 -3.41 -4.12 8.91
CA HIS A 9 -4.85 -4.29 8.97
C HIS A 9 -5.26 -5.05 10.22
N THR A 10 -6.49 -4.86 10.67
CA THR A 10 -7.03 -5.49 11.88
C THR A 10 -8.49 -5.91 11.65
N THR A 11 -9.11 -6.49 12.68
CA THR A 11 -10.54 -6.85 12.67
C THR A 11 -11.50 -5.68 12.47
N TYR A 12 -10.99 -4.45 12.39
CA TYR A 12 -11.78 -3.28 11.99
C TYR A 12 -12.05 -3.22 10.48
N CYS A 13 -11.15 -3.81 9.68
CA CYS A 13 -11.32 -4.00 8.23
C CYS A 13 -11.23 -5.49 7.89
N ASP A 14 -10.24 -5.93 7.15
CA ASP A 14 -10.11 -7.31 6.69
C ASP A 14 -8.93 -8.07 7.32
N GLY A 15 -8.25 -7.49 8.30
CA GLY A 15 -7.27 -8.21 9.11
C GLY A 15 -7.94 -9.20 10.08
N SER A 16 -7.21 -10.22 10.51
CA SER A 16 -7.72 -11.29 11.37
C SER A 16 -7.48 -11.08 12.87
N ASP A 17 -6.55 -10.20 13.23
CA ASP A 17 -6.16 -9.95 14.61
C ASP A 17 -6.61 -8.56 15.09
N ASP A 18 -6.83 -8.42 16.39
CA ASP A 18 -7.15 -7.14 17.01
C ASP A 18 -5.89 -6.26 17.20
N ILE A 19 -6.12 -4.97 17.46
CA ILE A 19 -5.08 -3.95 17.66
C ILE A 19 -4.09 -4.36 18.77
N GLU A 20 -4.59 -4.86 19.90
CA GLU A 20 -3.73 -5.23 21.04
C GLU A 20 -2.86 -6.45 20.74
N THR A 21 -3.40 -7.44 20.02
CA THR A 21 -2.68 -8.63 19.55
C THR A 21 -1.54 -8.23 18.62
N CYS A 22 -1.77 -7.32 17.68
CA CYS A 22 -0.76 -6.77 16.79
C CYS A 22 0.34 -6.03 17.57
N CYS A 23 -0.02 -5.20 18.55
CA CYS A 23 0.96 -4.48 19.39
C CYS A 23 1.87 -5.46 20.17
N ARG A 24 1.28 -6.49 20.78
CA ARG A 24 2.05 -7.51 21.49
C ARG A 24 2.99 -8.28 20.58
N ALA A 25 2.55 -8.59 19.36
CA ALA A 25 3.39 -9.27 18.38
C ALA A 25 4.54 -8.36 17.93
N ALA A 26 4.27 -7.11 17.58
CA ALA A 26 5.27 -6.11 17.20
C ALA A 26 6.34 -5.93 18.29
N TYR A 27 5.91 -5.80 19.54
CA TYR A 27 6.82 -5.68 20.68
C TYR A 27 7.71 -6.90 20.86
N ARG A 28 7.12 -8.12 20.78
CA ARG A 28 7.88 -9.39 20.88
C ARG A 28 8.87 -9.57 19.75
N LYS A 29 8.52 -9.12 18.54
CA LYS A 29 9.38 -9.13 17.34
C LYS A 29 10.46 -8.04 17.38
N GLY A 30 10.39 -7.10 18.35
CA GLY A 30 11.34 -6.01 18.49
C GLY A 30 11.20 -4.95 17.40
N LEU A 31 9.98 -4.74 16.88
CA LEU A 31 9.73 -3.66 15.93
C LEU A 31 9.98 -2.30 16.58
N ALA A 32 10.59 -1.38 15.84
CA ALA A 32 10.86 -0.02 16.28
C ALA A 32 9.60 0.82 16.38
N SER A 33 8.59 0.51 15.56
CA SER A 33 7.26 1.13 15.60
C SER A 33 6.23 0.27 14.86
N LEU A 34 4.96 0.52 15.17
CA LEU A 34 3.81 -0.10 14.51
C LEU A 34 2.81 0.99 14.11
N GLY A 35 2.31 0.97 12.88
CA GLY A 35 1.20 1.80 12.43
C GLY A 35 0.00 0.93 12.07
N PHE A 36 -1.19 1.41 12.37
CA PHE A 36 -2.44 0.83 11.90
C PHE A 36 -2.97 1.65 10.75
N SER A 37 -3.31 0.99 9.64
CA SER A 37 -3.76 1.60 8.39
C SER A 37 -4.97 0.87 7.85
N ALA A 38 -6.05 0.78 8.64
CA ALA A 38 -7.28 0.16 8.14
C ALA A 38 -7.68 0.77 6.78
N HIS A 39 -8.20 -0.05 5.87
CA HIS A 39 -8.80 0.46 4.63
C HIS A 39 -9.87 1.49 4.94
N ALA A 40 -9.69 2.71 4.45
CA ALA A 40 -10.61 3.81 4.71
C ALA A 40 -12.03 3.48 4.24
N PRO A 41 -13.08 3.98 4.92
CA PRO A 41 -14.44 3.75 4.49
C PRO A 41 -14.67 4.18 3.04
N VAL A 42 -15.25 3.30 2.24
CA VAL A 42 -15.71 3.63 0.90
C VAL A 42 -17.07 4.31 1.01
N ASN A 43 -17.16 5.51 0.49
CA ASN A 43 -18.40 6.28 0.55
C ASN A 43 -19.54 5.52 -0.13
N ARG A 44 -20.53 5.08 0.65
CA ARG A 44 -21.71 4.33 0.16
C ARG A 44 -22.51 5.09 -0.91
N LYS A 45 -22.38 6.44 -0.98
CA LYS A 45 -22.99 7.23 -2.06
C LYS A 45 -22.43 6.89 -3.44
N LEU A 46 -21.27 6.20 -3.50
CA LEU A 46 -20.63 5.78 -4.74
C LEU A 46 -21.18 4.47 -5.30
N GLY A 47 -22.09 3.79 -4.57
CA GLY A 47 -22.60 2.47 -4.97
C GLY A 47 -21.59 1.32 -4.84
N ILE A 48 -20.40 1.59 -4.28
CA ILE A 48 -19.36 0.56 -4.06
C ILE A 48 -19.67 -0.16 -2.76
N HIS A 49 -19.95 -1.47 -2.86
CA HIS A 49 -20.15 -2.35 -1.72
C HIS A 49 -18.92 -3.20 -1.51
N SER A 50 -18.15 -2.87 -0.48
CA SER A 50 -16.97 -3.63 -0.10
C SER A 50 -17.16 -4.30 1.27
N LYS A 51 -16.56 -5.49 1.42
CA LYS A 51 -16.53 -6.23 2.70
C LYS A 51 -15.19 -6.11 3.41
N TRP A 52 -14.20 -5.51 2.76
CA TRP A 52 -12.85 -5.40 3.28
C TRP A 52 -12.49 -4.00 3.78
N HIS A 53 -13.26 -2.98 3.44
CA HIS A 53 -13.11 -1.65 4.02
C HIS A 53 -13.69 -1.56 5.44
N LEU A 54 -13.11 -0.66 6.23
CA LEU A 54 -13.67 -0.24 7.50
C LEU A 54 -15.09 0.32 7.28
N PRO A 55 -16.13 -0.18 7.99
CA PRO A 55 -17.45 0.42 7.92
C PRO A 55 -17.46 1.88 8.40
N ASP A 56 -18.21 2.76 7.72
CA ASP A 56 -18.31 4.19 8.10
C ASP A 56 -18.68 4.37 9.58
N GLU A 57 -19.61 3.55 10.07
CA GLU A 57 -20.11 3.59 11.45
C GLU A 57 -19.09 3.13 12.50
N LYS A 58 -17.98 2.53 12.08
CA LYS A 58 -16.88 2.08 12.96
C LYS A 58 -15.65 2.94 12.92
N LEU A 59 -15.63 4.00 12.10
CA LEU A 59 -14.46 4.84 11.92
C LEU A 59 -14.03 5.52 13.24
N ASP A 60 -14.98 6.10 13.96
CA ASP A 60 -14.69 6.76 15.24
C ASP A 60 -14.20 5.76 16.29
N GLU A 61 -14.82 4.57 16.34
CA GLU A 61 -14.40 3.47 17.23
C GLU A 61 -12.97 3.02 16.93
N TYR A 62 -12.61 2.88 15.66
CA TYR A 62 -11.24 2.55 15.22
C TYR A 62 -10.24 3.61 15.68
N ILE A 63 -10.53 4.88 15.43
CA ILE A 63 -9.67 6.01 15.83
C ILE A 63 -9.45 6.00 17.35
N GLU A 64 -10.53 5.90 18.14
CA GLU A 64 -10.45 5.85 19.59
C GLU A 64 -9.66 4.63 20.09
N ALA A 65 -9.87 3.47 19.51
CA ALA A 65 -9.17 2.23 19.88
C ALA A 65 -7.66 2.37 19.67
N VAL A 66 -7.22 2.90 18.51
CA VAL A 66 -5.80 3.10 18.24
C VAL A 66 -5.22 4.18 19.18
N ARG A 67 -5.92 5.28 19.41
CA ARG A 67 -5.47 6.34 20.35
C ARG A 67 -5.33 5.83 21.78
N LEU A 68 -6.21 4.94 22.24
CA LEU A 68 -6.09 4.28 23.55
C LEU A 68 -4.86 3.37 23.63
N VAL A 69 -4.58 2.63 22.58
CA VAL A 69 -3.43 1.73 22.50
C VAL A 69 -2.13 2.52 22.43
N GLN A 70 -2.08 3.63 21.71
CA GLN A 70 -0.92 4.54 21.72
C GLN A 70 -0.52 4.92 23.15
N LYS A 71 -1.49 5.34 23.97
CA LYS A 71 -1.24 5.70 25.40
C LYS A 71 -0.78 4.50 26.22
N ARG A 72 -1.35 3.31 26.00
CA ARG A 72 -1.02 2.07 26.71
C ARG A 72 0.41 1.59 26.43
N TRP A 73 0.87 1.80 25.20
CA TRP A 73 2.18 1.34 24.73
C TRP A 73 3.25 2.44 24.77
N GLU A 74 2.90 3.63 25.27
CA GLU A 74 3.84 4.75 25.44
C GLU A 74 5.08 4.31 26.22
N GLY A 75 6.26 4.69 25.73
CA GLY A 75 7.55 4.30 26.30
C GLY A 75 7.97 2.84 26.05
N LYS A 76 7.14 2.02 25.36
CA LYS A 76 7.45 0.62 25.03
C LYS A 76 7.53 0.38 23.53
N LEU A 77 6.54 0.82 22.80
CA LEU A 77 6.41 0.68 21.35
C LEU A 77 5.69 1.93 20.81
N PRO A 78 6.33 2.74 19.99
CA PRO A 78 5.64 3.79 19.24
C PRO A 78 4.56 3.16 18.36
N VAL A 79 3.31 3.60 18.56
CA VAL A 79 2.15 3.17 17.77
C VAL A 79 1.61 4.39 17.04
N TYR A 80 1.21 4.24 15.79
CA TYR A 80 0.71 5.31 14.94
C TYR A 80 -0.67 4.99 14.38
N LEU A 81 -1.52 6.01 14.28
CA LEU A 81 -2.85 5.95 13.70
C LEU A 81 -2.81 6.45 12.26
N GLY A 82 -3.16 5.62 11.31
CA GLY A 82 -3.32 5.97 9.92
C GLY A 82 -4.53 5.32 9.29
N LEU A 83 -4.69 5.60 8.01
CA LEU A 83 -5.64 4.93 7.11
C LEU A 83 -4.94 4.63 5.79
N GLU A 84 -5.29 3.51 5.19
CA GLU A 84 -5.03 3.25 3.78
C GLU A 84 -6.24 3.74 2.98
N VAL A 85 -6.02 4.81 2.21
CA VAL A 85 -7.08 5.50 1.49
C VAL A 85 -7.01 5.17 0.02
N ASP A 86 -8.07 4.55 -0.49
CA ASP A 86 -8.22 4.30 -1.92
C ASP A 86 -8.34 5.61 -2.70
N PHE A 87 -7.69 5.63 -3.85
CA PHE A 87 -7.93 6.64 -4.85
C PHE A 87 -8.87 6.09 -5.94
N ILE A 88 -10.05 6.68 -6.04
CA ILE A 88 -11.03 6.40 -7.08
C ILE A 88 -11.32 7.71 -7.77
N SER A 89 -10.86 7.83 -9.02
CA SER A 89 -10.86 9.09 -9.76
C SER A 89 -12.24 9.77 -9.78
N GLY A 90 -12.27 11.03 -9.34
CA GLY A 90 -13.49 11.82 -9.25
C GLY A 90 -14.43 11.48 -8.10
N LEU A 91 -14.11 10.47 -7.27
CA LEU A 91 -14.98 9.95 -6.23
C LEU A 91 -14.36 10.06 -4.83
N MET A 92 -13.15 9.58 -4.62
CA MET A 92 -12.44 9.67 -3.33
C MET A 92 -10.92 9.61 -3.51
N GLY A 93 -10.20 10.09 -2.50
CA GLY A 93 -8.75 9.99 -2.44
C GLY A 93 -8.13 10.63 -1.20
N PRO A 94 -6.81 10.45 -0.98
CA PRO A 94 -6.09 11.02 0.17
C PRO A 94 -6.23 12.53 0.32
N ALA A 95 -6.50 13.25 -0.77
CA ALA A 95 -6.68 14.70 -0.79
C ALA A 95 -8.05 15.17 -0.32
N ASP A 96 -8.98 14.27 -0.06
CA ASP A 96 -10.32 14.63 0.41
C ASP A 96 -10.25 15.34 1.75
N ARG A 97 -11.14 16.33 1.91
CA ARG A 97 -11.14 17.19 3.08
C ARG A 97 -11.30 16.42 4.37
N ASP A 98 -12.17 15.42 4.38
CA ASP A 98 -12.49 14.64 5.57
C ASP A 98 -11.23 13.97 6.14
N TYR A 99 -10.41 13.32 5.32
CA TYR A 99 -9.15 12.69 5.79
C TYR A 99 -8.13 13.71 6.28
N ARG A 100 -8.06 14.90 5.67
CA ARG A 100 -7.15 15.97 6.08
C ARG A 100 -7.55 16.63 7.40
N GLU A 101 -8.84 16.61 7.75
CA GLU A 101 -9.37 17.15 9.00
C GLU A 101 -9.35 16.14 10.14
N MET A 102 -9.18 14.84 9.85
CA MET A 102 -8.92 13.82 10.85
C MET A 102 -7.52 14.00 11.43
N ASP A 103 -7.40 13.83 12.73
CA ASP A 103 -6.12 13.86 13.45
C ASP A 103 -5.37 12.52 13.24
N LEU A 104 -5.00 12.22 12.00
CA LEU A 104 -4.23 11.03 11.62
C LEU A 104 -2.74 11.31 11.72
N ASP A 105 -1.96 10.29 12.13
CA ASP A 105 -0.50 10.38 12.14
C ASP A 105 0.05 10.25 10.72
N PHE A 106 -0.58 9.45 9.86
CA PHE A 106 -0.20 9.28 8.45
C PHE A 106 -1.37 8.83 7.57
N ILE A 107 -1.22 9.00 6.26
CA ILE A 107 -2.15 8.52 5.23
C ILE A 107 -1.34 7.73 4.19
N ILE A 108 -1.71 6.47 3.98
CA ILE A 108 -1.23 5.65 2.87
C ILE A 108 -2.20 5.86 1.71
N GLY A 109 -1.68 6.19 0.53
CA GLY A 109 -2.48 6.29 -0.70
C GLY A 109 -2.37 5.02 -1.52
N SER A 110 -3.50 4.44 -1.91
CA SER A 110 -3.59 3.17 -2.63
C SER A 110 -4.46 3.26 -3.87
N ALA A 111 -4.13 2.50 -4.90
CA ALA A 111 -4.94 2.32 -6.09
C ALA A 111 -5.36 0.84 -6.20
N HIS A 112 -6.48 0.46 -5.58
CA HIS A 112 -7.06 -0.87 -5.76
C HIS A 112 -8.05 -0.89 -6.91
N TYR A 113 -8.81 0.18 -7.09
CA TYR A 113 -9.87 0.26 -8.08
C TYR A 113 -9.40 0.83 -9.42
N VAL A 114 -9.90 0.24 -10.49
CA VAL A 114 -9.87 0.84 -11.83
C VAL A 114 -11.30 1.16 -12.28
N ILE A 115 -11.43 2.28 -12.98
CA ILE A 115 -12.69 2.69 -13.61
C ILE A 115 -12.57 2.36 -15.10
N PRO A 116 -13.25 1.32 -15.58
CA PRO A 116 -13.20 0.96 -16.98
C PRO A 116 -14.00 1.95 -17.84
N PRO A 117 -13.75 1.98 -19.17
CA PRO A 117 -14.58 2.76 -20.09
C PRO A 117 -16.05 2.35 -20.14
N ARG A 118 -16.35 1.13 -19.72
CA ARG A 118 -17.70 0.54 -19.67
C ARG A 118 -17.84 -0.32 -18.42
N GLY A 119 -19.07 -0.43 -17.91
CA GLY A 119 -19.35 -1.25 -16.70
C GLY A 119 -18.98 -0.55 -15.40
N GLU A 120 -18.89 -1.35 -14.34
CA GLU A 120 -18.65 -0.87 -12.97
C GLU A 120 -17.17 -0.88 -12.61
N PRO A 121 -16.70 -0.02 -11.70
CA PRO A 121 -15.37 -0.11 -11.12
C PRO A 121 -15.13 -1.50 -10.52
N PHE A 122 -13.89 -2.01 -10.66
CA PHE A 122 -13.48 -3.26 -10.03
C PHE A 122 -12.04 -3.16 -9.48
N THR A 123 -11.68 -4.06 -8.56
CA THR A 123 -10.34 -4.07 -7.97
C THR A 123 -9.39 -4.95 -8.76
N VAL A 124 -8.16 -4.46 -9.01
CA VAL A 124 -7.12 -5.17 -9.78
C VAL A 124 -6.57 -6.38 -9.04
N ASP A 125 -6.83 -6.45 -7.76
CA ASP A 125 -6.29 -7.45 -6.84
C ASP A 125 -7.35 -8.43 -6.29
N ASP A 126 -8.55 -8.45 -6.82
CA ASP A 126 -9.58 -9.45 -6.54
C ASP A 126 -9.16 -10.86 -7.02
N SER A 127 -10.06 -11.82 -7.01
CA SER A 127 -9.80 -13.14 -7.60
C SER A 127 -9.43 -13.02 -9.09
N ALA A 128 -8.63 -13.97 -9.58
CA ALA A 128 -8.24 -13.97 -10.99
C ALA A 128 -9.46 -14.01 -11.93
N GLU A 129 -10.53 -14.70 -11.52
CA GLU A 129 -11.79 -14.79 -12.26
C GLU A 129 -12.51 -13.45 -12.34
N ASN A 130 -12.59 -12.71 -11.21
CA ASN A 130 -13.24 -11.41 -11.16
C ASN A 130 -12.47 -10.37 -11.97
N VAL A 131 -11.13 -10.39 -11.89
CA VAL A 131 -10.27 -9.50 -12.68
C VAL A 131 -10.41 -9.81 -14.18
N ASP A 132 -10.41 -11.09 -14.59
CA ASP A 132 -10.60 -11.50 -15.97
C ASP A 132 -11.99 -11.07 -16.50
N GLN A 133 -13.03 -11.19 -15.68
CA GLN A 133 -14.37 -10.69 -16.01
C GLN A 133 -14.36 -9.16 -16.17
N GLY A 134 -13.76 -8.43 -15.24
CA GLY A 134 -13.63 -6.98 -15.31
C GLY A 134 -12.90 -6.51 -16.58
N ILE A 135 -11.82 -7.20 -16.97
CA ILE A 135 -11.09 -6.93 -18.22
C ILE A 135 -12.00 -7.18 -19.43
N LYS A 136 -12.73 -8.29 -19.48
CA LYS A 136 -13.63 -8.62 -20.59
C LYS A 136 -14.75 -7.60 -20.75
N GLU A 137 -15.43 -7.28 -19.66
CA GLU A 137 -16.61 -6.40 -19.68
C GLU A 137 -16.21 -4.92 -19.80
N GLY A 138 -15.19 -4.51 -19.06
CA GLY A 138 -14.78 -3.11 -18.93
C GLY A 138 -13.85 -2.64 -20.04
N PHE A 139 -12.93 -3.48 -20.46
CA PHE A 139 -11.86 -3.16 -21.43
C PHE A 139 -11.94 -3.95 -22.73
N GLY A 140 -13.06 -4.67 -22.98
CA GLY A 140 -13.23 -5.44 -24.20
C GLY A 140 -12.26 -6.61 -24.36
N GLY A 141 -11.71 -7.12 -23.24
CA GLY A 141 -10.74 -8.20 -23.21
C GLY A 141 -9.28 -7.74 -23.35
N ASP A 142 -9.02 -6.43 -23.30
CA ASP A 142 -7.66 -5.87 -23.35
C ASP A 142 -7.09 -5.66 -21.94
N PRO A 143 -6.14 -6.50 -21.47
CA PRO A 143 -5.52 -6.33 -20.17
C PRO A 143 -4.63 -5.07 -20.08
N MET A 144 -4.10 -4.58 -21.20
CA MET A 144 -3.29 -3.37 -21.20
C MET A 144 -4.13 -2.13 -20.93
N GLY A 145 -5.42 -2.13 -21.30
CA GLY A 145 -6.36 -1.08 -20.92
C GLY A 145 -6.55 -1.01 -19.40
N MET A 146 -6.61 -2.16 -18.70
CA MET A 146 -6.63 -2.20 -17.23
C MET A 146 -5.32 -1.65 -16.63
N VAL A 147 -4.17 -2.05 -17.18
CA VAL A 147 -2.84 -1.56 -16.74
C VAL A 147 -2.75 -0.05 -16.90
N GLU A 148 -3.23 0.48 -18.03
CA GLU A 148 -3.29 1.92 -18.28
C GLU A 148 -4.14 2.65 -17.24
N ALA A 149 -5.37 2.20 -17.02
CA ALA A 149 -6.29 2.78 -16.06
C ALA A 149 -5.73 2.75 -14.64
N TYR A 150 -5.03 1.67 -14.27
CA TYR A 150 -4.37 1.55 -12.97
C TYR A 150 -3.29 2.62 -12.76
N PHE A 151 -2.31 2.71 -13.66
CA PHE A 151 -1.23 3.69 -13.53
C PHE A 151 -1.72 5.14 -13.72
N ASP A 152 -2.75 5.37 -14.52
CA ASP A 152 -3.36 6.69 -14.64
C ASP A 152 -4.06 7.09 -13.33
N SER A 153 -4.66 6.14 -12.61
CA SER A 153 -5.23 6.33 -11.27
C SER A 153 -4.15 6.68 -10.26
N GLU A 154 -3.03 5.92 -10.21
CA GLU A 154 -1.88 6.26 -9.36
C GLU A 154 -1.31 7.64 -9.67
N ALA A 155 -1.11 7.95 -10.95
CA ALA A 155 -0.61 9.25 -11.37
C ALA A 155 -1.53 10.40 -10.94
N ALA A 156 -2.85 10.20 -11.04
CA ALA A 156 -3.83 11.19 -10.59
C ALA A 156 -3.79 11.36 -9.07
N MET A 157 -3.67 10.28 -8.30
CA MET A 157 -3.51 10.30 -6.84
C MET A 157 -2.26 11.08 -6.41
N ILE A 158 -1.11 10.78 -7.01
CA ILE A 158 0.15 11.46 -6.70
C ILE A 158 0.03 12.97 -7.00
N ARG A 159 -0.59 13.36 -8.12
CA ARG A 159 -0.82 14.77 -8.47
C ARG A 159 -1.79 15.47 -7.52
N ALA A 160 -2.81 14.77 -7.04
CA ALA A 160 -3.74 15.29 -6.04
C ALA A 160 -3.04 15.52 -4.68
N GLY A 161 -2.03 14.70 -4.37
CA GLY A 161 -1.22 14.82 -3.14
C GLY A 161 -1.94 14.37 -1.90
N SER A 162 -1.47 14.85 -0.73
CA SER A 162 -2.01 14.56 0.60
C SER A 162 -1.84 13.11 1.09
N LEU A 163 -1.08 12.28 0.37
CA LEU A 163 -0.60 11.00 0.90
C LEU A 163 0.78 11.17 1.53
N ASP A 164 1.07 10.40 2.57
CA ASP A 164 2.38 10.36 3.21
C ASP A 164 3.22 9.18 2.74
N LEU A 165 2.59 8.16 2.14
CA LEU A 165 3.22 6.96 1.61
C LEU A 165 2.42 6.47 0.40
N LEU A 166 3.12 6.11 -0.69
CA LEU A 166 2.53 5.41 -1.84
C LEU A 166 2.57 3.91 -1.59
N ALA A 167 1.39 3.27 -1.52
CA ALA A 167 1.25 1.83 -1.32
C ALA A 167 1.59 1.04 -2.59
N HIS A 168 2.13 -0.18 -2.42
CA HIS A 168 2.29 -1.25 -3.44
C HIS A 168 2.15 -0.81 -4.92
N PRO A 169 3.10 0.00 -5.44
CA PRO A 169 2.92 0.79 -6.69
C PRO A 169 2.67 0.00 -7.98
N ASP A 170 2.74 -1.32 -7.95
CA ASP A 170 2.42 -2.19 -9.09
C ASP A 170 1.51 -3.36 -8.69
N LEU A 171 0.56 -3.12 -7.79
CA LEU A 171 -0.41 -4.13 -7.33
C LEU A 171 -1.15 -4.78 -8.50
N VAL A 172 -1.33 -4.09 -9.61
CA VAL A 172 -1.95 -4.59 -10.85
C VAL A 172 -1.34 -5.91 -11.34
N LYS A 173 -0.10 -6.23 -10.96
CA LYS A 173 0.58 -7.49 -11.33
C LYS A 173 0.16 -8.71 -10.50
N LYS A 174 -0.62 -8.55 -9.42
CA LYS A 174 -0.99 -9.64 -8.52
C LYS A 174 -1.54 -10.87 -9.25
N ASN A 175 -2.39 -10.66 -10.24
CA ASN A 175 -2.99 -11.72 -11.06
C ASN A 175 -2.25 -11.96 -12.38
N ASN A 176 -1.09 -11.34 -12.59
CA ASN A 176 -0.31 -11.47 -13.82
C ASN A 176 0.67 -12.66 -13.77
N GLY A 177 0.17 -13.88 -13.90
CA GLY A 177 0.97 -15.09 -13.79
C GLY A 177 1.47 -15.35 -12.37
N GLY A 178 0.76 -14.85 -11.35
CA GLY A 178 1.05 -15.10 -9.94
C GLY A 178 0.89 -16.56 -9.53
N LEU A 179 1.19 -16.89 -8.26
CA LEU A 179 1.13 -18.27 -7.75
C LEU A 179 -0.26 -18.90 -7.87
N THR A 180 -1.31 -18.09 -7.85
CA THR A 180 -2.70 -18.52 -7.96
C THR A 180 -3.15 -18.80 -9.41
N ALA A 181 -2.47 -18.20 -10.39
CA ALA A 181 -2.79 -18.35 -11.82
C ALA A 181 -1.52 -18.30 -12.68
N PRO A 182 -0.55 -19.24 -12.50
CA PRO A 182 0.78 -19.13 -13.09
C PRO A 182 0.79 -19.20 -14.62
N GLN A 183 -0.24 -19.79 -15.24
CA GLN A 183 -0.42 -19.84 -16.71
C GLN A 183 -1.15 -18.61 -17.27
N ASN A 184 -1.70 -17.75 -16.41
CA ASN A 184 -2.52 -16.61 -16.81
C ASN A 184 -1.68 -15.32 -16.85
N ARG A 185 -0.73 -15.24 -17.77
CA ARG A 185 0.07 -14.02 -17.96
C ARG A 185 -0.72 -13.03 -18.81
N LEU A 186 -1.24 -12.00 -18.16
CA LEU A 186 -2.09 -10.97 -18.78
C LEU A 186 -1.26 -9.95 -19.58
N PHE A 187 -0.06 -9.62 -19.11
CA PHE A 187 0.84 -8.66 -19.75
C PHE A 187 2.31 -8.98 -19.42
N SER A 188 3.23 -8.31 -20.10
CA SER A 188 4.67 -8.37 -19.79
C SER A 188 5.14 -7.10 -19.12
N GLU A 189 5.81 -7.23 -17.98
CA GLU A 189 6.50 -6.09 -17.33
C GLU A 189 7.69 -5.58 -18.18
N ASP A 190 8.13 -6.37 -19.17
CA ASP A 190 9.16 -5.99 -20.15
C ASP A 190 8.58 -5.26 -21.37
N ASP A 191 7.26 -5.14 -21.48
CA ASP A 191 6.60 -4.38 -22.53
C ASP A 191 6.95 -2.89 -22.41
N ASP A 192 7.22 -2.24 -23.55
CA ASP A 192 7.60 -0.81 -23.58
C ASP A 192 6.49 0.08 -23.03
N PHE A 193 5.23 -0.31 -23.22
CA PHE A 193 4.10 0.43 -22.67
C PHE A 193 4.10 0.35 -21.13
N TYR A 194 4.24 -0.85 -20.53
CA TYR A 194 4.32 -1.02 -19.08
C TYR A 194 5.49 -0.24 -18.50
N ARG A 195 6.67 -0.35 -19.12
CA ARG A 195 7.87 0.41 -18.72
C ARG A 195 7.67 1.91 -18.79
N SER A 196 6.96 2.41 -19.81
CA SER A 196 6.66 3.84 -19.94
C SER A 196 5.76 4.33 -18.81
N LYS A 197 4.76 3.53 -18.38
CA LYS A 197 3.86 3.87 -17.26
C LYS A 197 4.61 3.88 -15.93
N THR A 198 5.41 2.86 -15.64
CA THR A 198 6.23 2.82 -14.40
C THR A 198 7.26 3.95 -14.35
N ALA A 199 7.89 4.29 -15.48
CA ALA A 199 8.79 5.44 -15.57
C ALA A 199 8.07 6.78 -15.33
N ALA A 200 6.83 6.92 -15.80
CA ALA A 200 6.02 8.11 -15.55
C ALA A 200 5.68 8.26 -14.05
N ILE A 201 5.33 7.17 -13.36
CA ILE A 201 5.10 7.18 -11.91
C ILE A 201 6.38 7.55 -11.16
N ALA A 202 7.53 6.94 -11.50
CA ALA A 202 8.82 7.27 -10.87
C ALA A 202 9.18 8.74 -11.06
N SER A 203 8.94 9.29 -12.24
CA SER A 203 9.14 10.71 -12.54
C SER A 203 8.22 11.63 -11.74
N LEU A 204 6.94 11.27 -11.56
CA LEU A 204 6.00 12.03 -10.73
C LEU A 204 6.40 12.04 -9.26
N MET A 205 6.91 10.92 -8.74
CA MET A 205 7.39 10.81 -7.36
C MET A 205 8.68 11.58 -7.12
N ALA A 206 9.45 11.85 -8.18
CA ALA A 206 10.71 12.58 -8.07
C ALA A 206 10.50 13.97 -7.43
N GLY A 207 11.27 14.27 -6.40
CA GLY A 207 11.21 15.56 -5.72
C GLY A 207 10.01 15.81 -4.82
N THR A 208 9.05 14.89 -4.73
CA THR A 208 7.94 15.01 -3.77
C THR A 208 8.39 14.83 -2.32
N GLY A 209 9.44 14.03 -2.11
CA GLY A 209 9.88 13.60 -0.79
C GLY A 209 8.97 12.54 -0.15
N ILE A 210 7.89 12.16 -0.81
CA ILE A 210 6.97 11.10 -0.37
C ILE A 210 7.65 9.75 -0.67
N PRO A 211 7.80 8.84 0.29
CA PRO A 211 8.29 7.50 0.02
C PRO A 211 7.23 6.62 -0.67
N ALA A 212 7.73 5.59 -1.38
CA ALA A 212 6.93 4.46 -1.80
C ALA A 212 7.30 3.23 -0.97
N GLU A 213 6.43 2.25 -0.88
CA GLU A 213 6.72 1.05 -0.11
C GLU A 213 7.29 -0.09 -0.96
N VAL A 214 8.16 -0.88 -0.34
CA VAL A 214 8.40 -2.28 -0.72
C VAL A 214 7.49 -3.13 0.13
N ASN A 215 6.45 -3.67 -0.48
CA ASN A 215 5.36 -4.35 0.18
C ASN A 215 5.53 -5.87 0.05
N THR A 216 5.49 -6.58 1.17
CA THR A 216 5.63 -8.04 1.21
C THR A 216 4.29 -8.77 1.36
N GLY A 217 3.18 -8.06 1.44
CA GLY A 217 1.84 -8.63 1.68
C GLY A 217 1.43 -9.69 0.65
N GLY A 218 1.79 -9.48 -0.61
CA GLY A 218 1.53 -10.48 -1.65
C GLY A 218 2.26 -11.80 -1.43
N ILE A 219 3.49 -11.76 -0.91
CA ILE A 219 4.29 -12.95 -0.56
C ILE A 219 3.71 -13.59 0.71
N ASN A 220 3.45 -12.80 1.76
CA ASN A 220 2.86 -13.28 3.02
C ASN A 220 1.56 -14.06 2.79
N ARG A 221 0.73 -13.59 1.86
CA ARG A 221 -0.53 -14.23 1.48
C ARG A 221 -0.39 -15.34 0.43
N GLY A 222 0.85 -15.66 -0.01
CA GLY A 222 1.12 -16.71 -1.01
C GLY A 222 0.51 -16.43 -2.38
N LYS A 223 0.39 -15.16 -2.77
CA LYS A 223 -0.20 -14.74 -4.05
C LYS A 223 0.82 -14.52 -5.14
N ILE A 224 1.98 -13.98 -4.78
CA ILE A 224 3.10 -13.69 -5.69
C ILE A 224 4.41 -14.16 -5.07
N LYS A 225 5.47 -14.20 -5.88
CA LYS A 225 6.82 -14.61 -5.43
C LYS A 225 7.69 -13.46 -5.01
N ASP A 226 7.45 -12.28 -5.56
CA ASP A 226 8.28 -11.09 -5.38
C ASP A 226 7.49 -9.99 -4.67
N CYS A 227 8.19 -9.00 -4.11
CA CYS A 227 7.56 -7.83 -3.50
C CYS A 227 6.86 -6.95 -4.54
N TYR A 228 5.99 -6.07 -4.07
CA TYR A 228 5.59 -4.86 -4.79
C TYR A 228 6.53 -3.71 -4.35
N PRO A 229 7.01 -2.86 -5.28
CA PRO A 229 6.99 -3.07 -6.71
C PRO A 229 8.08 -4.06 -7.20
N SER A 230 8.00 -4.43 -8.48
CA SER A 230 9.00 -5.27 -9.15
C SER A 230 10.39 -4.63 -9.14
N LEU A 231 11.43 -5.47 -9.27
CA LEU A 231 12.82 -4.98 -9.27
C LEU A 231 13.08 -3.94 -10.37
N GLY A 232 12.45 -4.10 -11.54
CA GLY A 232 12.56 -3.13 -12.63
C GLY A 232 12.04 -1.75 -12.23
N PHE A 233 10.88 -1.71 -11.61
CA PHE A 233 10.27 -0.47 -11.15
C PHE A 233 11.04 0.15 -9.96
N LEU A 234 11.55 -0.68 -9.03
CA LEU A 234 12.43 -0.20 -7.95
C LEU A 234 13.69 0.49 -8.45
N LYS A 235 14.29 -0.01 -9.53
CA LYS A 235 15.45 0.65 -10.17
C LYS A 235 15.09 2.04 -10.70
N LEU A 236 13.91 2.20 -11.32
CA LEU A 236 13.41 3.50 -11.76
C LEU A 236 13.20 4.44 -10.56
N PHE A 237 12.58 3.98 -9.48
CA PHE A 237 12.46 4.77 -8.26
C PHE A 237 13.84 5.18 -7.70
N ARG A 238 14.82 4.28 -7.75
CA ARG A 238 16.19 4.58 -7.30
C ARG A 238 16.86 5.66 -8.17
N GLU A 239 16.70 5.59 -9.49
CA GLU A 239 17.21 6.60 -10.45
C GLU A 239 16.58 7.97 -10.16
N HIS A 240 15.31 8.01 -9.84
CA HIS A 240 14.55 9.22 -9.48
C HIS A 240 14.69 9.64 -8.01
N LYS A 241 15.51 8.92 -7.21
CA LYS A 241 15.77 9.19 -5.79
C LYS A 241 14.49 9.16 -4.92
N VAL A 242 13.53 8.36 -5.27
CA VAL A 242 12.32 8.14 -4.45
C VAL A 242 12.73 7.40 -3.19
N PRO A 243 12.40 7.89 -1.98
CA PRO A 243 12.67 7.17 -0.75
C PRO A 243 11.81 5.91 -0.66
N MET A 244 12.32 4.84 -0.01
CA MET A 244 11.57 3.59 0.12
C MET A 244 11.36 3.21 1.58
N VAL A 245 10.20 2.62 1.87
CA VAL A 245 9.82 2.03 3.15
C VAL A 245 9.57 0.54 2.96
N ILE A 246 9.95 -0.33 3.90
CA ILE A 246 9.57 -1.74 3.88
C ILE A 246 8.31 -1.89 4.75
N ASN A 247 7.25 -2.46 4.20
CA ASN A 247 6.02 -2.77 4.90
C ASN A 247 5.52 -4.19 4.59
N ALA A 248 4.86 -4.79 5.57
CA ALA A 248 4.32 -6.14 5.44
C ALA A 248 2.90 -6.17 4.84
N ASP A 249 2.17 -5.06 4.89
CA ASP A 249 0.73 -5.06 4.56
C ASP A 249 0.05 -6.23 5.30
N ALA A 250 0.28 -6.19 6.63
CA ALA A 250 0.01 -7.34 7.48
C ALA A 250 -1.47 -7.45 7.80
N HIS A 251 -2.07 -8.58 7.45
CA HIS A 251 -3.45 -8.94 7.81
C HIS A 251 -3.53 -9.89 8.99
N LYS A 252 -2.35 -10.27 9.52
CA LYS A 252 -2.17 -11.08 10.73
C LYS A 252 -0.99 -10.57 11.53
N ALA A 253 -1.06 -10.68 12.83
CA ALA A 253 0.01 -10.28 13.73
C ALA A 253 1.32 -11.07 13.50
N GLU A 254 1.25 -12.28 12.99
CA GLU A 254 2.41 -13.09 12.64
C GLU A 254 3.20 -12.53 11.45
N ASP A 255 2.54 -11.81 10.54
CA ASP A 255 3.09 -11.30 9.29
C ASP A 255 3.74 -9.92 9.39
N LEU A 256 3.75 -9.27 10.57
CA LEU A 256 4.21 -7.88 10.77
C LEU A 256 5.64 -7.58 10.29
N ASP A 257 6.49 -8.59 10.20
CA ASP A 257 7.86 -8.54 9.66
C ASP A 257 8.11 -9.63 8.59
N GLY A 258 7.02 -10.17 8.06
CA GLY A 258 7.06 -11.28 7.11
C GLY A 258 7.80 -10.88 5.83
N HIS A 259 8.76 -11.72 5.41
CA HIS A 259 9.57 -11.54 4.20
C HIS A 259 10.37 -10.22 4.13
N TYR A 260 10.65 -9.59 5.27
CA TYR A 260 11.52 -8.39 5.31
C TYR A 260 12.97 -8.65 4.86
N PRO A 261 13.59 -9.83 5.11
CA PRO A 261 14.88 -10.15 4.53
C PRO A 261 14.88 -10.11 3.00
N GLU A 262 13.84 -10.62 2.35
CA GLU A 262 13.65 -10.62 0.88
C GLU A 262 13.44 -9.21 0.36
N ALA A 263 12.59 -8.41 1.02
CA ALA A 263 12.37 -7.00 0.67
C ALA A 263 13.67 -6.19 0.76
N ARG A 264 14.46 -6.43 1.82
CA ARG A 264 15.78 -5.81 1.99
C ARG A 264 16.75 -6.19 0.89
N ALA A 265 16.83 -7.48 0.55
CA ALA A 265 17.68 -7.97 -0.53
C ALA A 265 17.28 -7.35 -1.88
N THR A 266 15.99 -7.19 -2.13
CA THR A 266 15.45 -6.56 -3.33
C THR A 266 15.84 -5.08 -3.41
N LEU A 267 15.73 -4.33 -2.31
CA LEU A 267 16.18 -2.93 -2.24
C LEU A 267 17.69 -2.80 -2.50
N LEU A 268 18.51 -3.63 -1.87
CA LEU A 268 19.96 -3.64 -2.11
C LEU A 268 20.30 -3.94 -3.58
N THR A 269 19.59 -4.91 -4.19
CA THR A 269 19.74 -5.25 -5.62
C THR A 269 19.32 -4.10 -6.54
N ALA A 270 18.34 -3.29 -6.13
CA ALA A 270 17.93 -2.09 -6.85
C ALA A 270 18.89 -0.91 -6.65
N GLY A 271 19.90 -1.04 -5.77
CA GLY A 271 20.92 -0.02 -5.51
C GLY A 271 20.59 0.93 -4.36
N TYR A 272 19.61 0.62 -3.52
CA TYR A 272 19.36 1.37 -2.30
C TYR A 272 20.35 0.95 -1.20
N THR A 273 20.78 1.91 -0.40
CA THR A 273 21.66 1.71 0.77
C THR A 273 20.97 2.01 2.09
N GLU A 274 19.74 2.54 2.00
CA GLU A 274 18.94 2.94 3.14
C GLU A 274 17.44 2.75 2.84
N THR A 275 16.66 2.62 3.90
CA THR A 275 15.20 2.63 3.90
C THR A 275 14.70 3.68 4.88
N MET A 276 13.44 4.08 4.79
CA MET A 276 12.85 5.08 5.67
C MET A 276 11.98 4.42 6.73
N LEU A 277 12.00 4.96 7.94
CA LEU A 277 11.09 4.61 9.03
C LEU A 277 10.23 5.83 9.38
N PHE A 278 8.93 5.61 9.53
CA PHE A 278 8.02 6.64 9.99
C PHE A 278 8.32 7.01 11.45
N ALA A 279 8.44 8.29 11.73
CA ALA A 279 8.81 8.82 13.05
C ALA A 279 7.78 9.77 13.65
N GLY A 280 6.61 9.90 13.02
CA GLY A 280 5.52 10.75 13.48
C GLY A 280 5.19 11.86 12.49
N ARG A 281 4.46 12.86 12.96
CA ARG A 281 4.02 14.02 12.17
C ARG A 281 4.43 15.32 12.88
N GLU A 282 5.04 16.24 12.15
CA GLU A 282 5.43 17.56 12.65
C GLU A 282 4.98 18.65 11.67
N ASN A 283 4.35 19.70 12.20
CA ASN A 283 3.84 20.81 11.38
C ASN A 283 2.97 20.35 10.19
N GLY A 284 2.14 19.32 10.42
CA GLY A 284 1.23 18.76 9.41
C GLY A 284 1.92 17.87 8.35
N ARG A 285 3.20 17.52 8.52
CA ARG A 285 3.96 16.69 7.57
C ARG A 285 4.47 15.42 8.24
N ALA A 286 4.47 14.33 7.51
CA ALA A 286 5.10 13.09 7.93
C ALA A 286 6.62 13.28 8.10
N VAL A 287 7.15 12.75 9.20
CA VAL A 287 8.58 12.76 9.51
C VAL A 287 9.13 11.35 9.28
N TRP A 288 10.18 11.28 8.49
CA TRP A 288 10.83 10.03 8.14
C TRP A 288 12.29 10.04 8.60
N LYS A 289 12.75 8.92 9.15
CA LYS A 289 14.15 8.69 9.53
C LYS A 289 14.78 7.69 8.59
N SER A 290 15.97 8.00 8.11
CA SER A 290 16.74 7.06 7.29
C SER A 290 17.41 6.00 8.16
N GLU A 291 17.32 4.74 7.73
CA GLU A 291 17.99 3.59 8.32
C GLU A 291 18.81 2.86 7.27
N LYS A 292 20.07 2.54 7.60
CA LYS A 292 20.97 1.85 6.68
C LYS A 292 20.55 0.41 6.45
N LEU A 293 20.57 0.00 5.20
CA LEU A 293 20.43 -1.40 4.80
C LEU A 293 21.81 -2.06 4.93
N TYR A 294 21.92 -3.10 5.78
CA TYR A 294 23.14 -3.89 5.91
C TYR A 294 22.97 -5.24 5.20
N ILE A 295 24.05 -5.75 4.63
CA ILE A 295 24.16 -7.16 4.24
C ILE A 295 24.66 -7.86 5.50
N ASP A 296 23.86 -8.77 6.09
CA ASP A 296 24.29 -9.62 7.19
C ASP A 296 25.21 -10.72 6.68
#